data_16376b7a3df453db3159594be72eb284
#
_entry.id   16376b7a3df453db3159594be72eb284
#
_cell.length_a   1.000
_cell.length_b   1.000
_cell.length_c   1.000
_cell.angle_alpha   90.00
_cell.angle_beta   90.00
_cell.angle_gamma   90.00
#
_symmetry.space_group_name_H-M   'P 1'
#
loop_
_entity.id
_entity.type
_entity.pdbx_description
1 polymer ?
#
loop_
_entity_poly.entity_id
_entity_poly.type
_entity_poly.pdbx_seq_one_letter_code
_entity_poly.pdbx_strand_id
1 'polypeptide(L)'
;MRREVDSGCASGRLFAEGLSIALLARLRQCYGTRTAPRQSASRKLSTRQLHQAIAFIDANLGTDLSLASLARQVSMSPSTFARLFKASVGATTHSFVLSRRLQRAEILLNGDTSLSEIALAVGFASQSHFTEAFRRRTGRTPSRVRRQADATPP
;
A
#
# COMPACT_ATOMS: atom_id res chain seq x y z
N MET A 1 -62.72 33.28 -27.77
CA MET A 1 -62.79 32.39 -26.63
C MET A 1 -61.42 31.81 -26.37
N ARG A 2 -60.72 32.38 -25.44
CA ARG A 2 -59.42 31.87 -24.90
C ARG A 2 -59.75 31.03 -23.68
N ARG A 3 -59.26 29.80 -23.59
CA ARG A 3 -58.91 29.14 -22.33
C ARG A 3 -58.28 27.81 -22.59
N GLU A 4 -57.22 27.59 -21.79
CA GLU A 4 -56.60 26.32 -21.41
C GLU A 4 -55.50 25.78 -22.29
N VAL A 5 -54.30 26.27 -22.01
CA VAL A 5 -53.07 25.45 -22.00
C VAL A 5 -52.24 25.90 -20.80
N ASP A 6 -52.57 25.39 -19.62
CA ASP A 6 -51.68 25.42 -18.46
C ASP A 6 -51.92 24.13 -17.65
N SER A 7 -51.34 23.07 -18.16
CA SER A 7 -51.11 21.84 -17.38
C SER A 7 -49.64 21.52 -17.45
N GLY A 8 -48.85 22.28 -16.69
CA GLY A 8 -47.45 22.00 -16.46
C GLY A 8 -47.31 20.61 -15.84
N CYS A 9 -46.64 19.72 -16.56
CA CYS A 9 -46.33 18.36 -16.13
C CYS A 9 -45.66 18.31 -14.75
N ALA A 10 -46.46 18.18 -13.71
CA ALA A 10 -45.96 17.89 -12.34
C ALA A 10 -45.20 16.57 -12.25
N SER A 11 -45.43 15.65 -13.20
CA SER A 11 -44.74 14.34 -13.28
C SER A 11 -43.25 14.42 -13.61
N GLY A 12 -42.82 15.42 -14.40
CA GLY A 12 -41.40 15.55 -14.79
C GLY A 12 -40.50 15.95 -13.63
N ARG A 13 -41.01 16.73 -12.70
CA ARG A 13 -40.23 17.20 -11.53
C ARG A 13 -40.04 16.12 -10.50
N LEU A 14 -41.08 15.33 -10.22
CA LEU A 14 -40.97 14.16 -9.32
C LEU A 14 -40.09 13.06 -9.90
N PHE A 15 -40.10 12.90 -11.23
CA PHE A 15 -39.22 11.93 -11.90
C PHE A 15 -37.75 12.35 -11.86
N ALA A 16 -37.46 13.64 -12.05
CA ALA A 16 -36.12 14.20 -11.95
C ALA A 16 -35.56 14.13 -10.51
N GLU A 17 -36.39 14.41 -9.50
CA GLU A 17 -36.03 14.29 -8.09
C GLU A 17 -35.79 12.83 -7.69
N GLY A 18 -36.65 11.90 -8.15
CA GLY A 18 -36.47 10.46 -7.94
C GLY A 18 -35.17 9.92 -8.58
N LEU A 19 -34.87 10.36 -9.80
CA LEU A 19 -33.65 9.97 -10.49
C LEU A 19 -32.39 10.52 -9.80
N SER A 20 -32.44 11.74 -9.30
CA SER A 20 -31.35 12.37 -8.55
C SER A 20 -31.06 11.65 -7.25
N ILE A 21 -32.09 11.25 -6.51
CA ILE A 21 -31.95 10.48 -5.26
C ILE A 21 -31.42 9.09 -5.55
N ALA A 22 -31.87 8.40 -6.60
CA ALA A 22 -31.38 7.10 -7.00
C ALA A 22 -29.94 7.16 -7.49
N LEU A 23 -29.53 8.20 -8.21
CA LEU A 23 -28.15 8.43 -8.66
C LEU A 23 -27.23 8.71 -7.49
N LEU A 24 -27.64 9.54 -6.54
CA LEU A 24 -26.91 9.82 -5.31
C LEU A 24 -26.77 8.57 -4.44
N ALA A 25 -27.81 7.73 -4.34
CA ALA A 25 -27.75 6.45 -3.64
C ALA A 25 -26.77 5.48 -4.31
N ARG A 26 -26.77 5.41 -5.66
CA ARG A 26 -25.82 4.61 -6.44
C ARG A 26 -24.40 5.13 -6.32
N LEU A 27 -24.20 6.45 -6.38
CA LEU A 27 -22.88 7.07 -6.14
C LEU A 27 -22.38 6.79 -4.73
N ARG A 28 -23.24 6.85 -3.71
CA ARG A 28 -22.87 6.43 -2.34
C ARG A 28 -22.58 4.94 -2.23
N GLN A 29 -23.22 4.07 -3.00
CA GLN A 29 -22.89 2.64 -3.04
C GLN A 29 -21.58 2.36 -3.78
N CYS A 30 -21.28 3.08 -4.87
CA CYS A 30 -20.09 2.86 -5.67
C CYS A 30 -18.87 3.66 -5.18
N TYR A 31 -19.09 4.85 -4.62
CA TYR A 31 -18.05 5.77 -4.15
C TYR A 31 -18.20 6.15 -2.67
N GLY A 32 -19.30 5.75 -2.03
CA GLY A 32 -19.45 5.87 -0.60
C GLY A 32 -18.42 4.99 0.07
N THR A 33 -17.40 5.59 0.63
CA THR A 33 -16.58 4.95 1.65
C THR A 33 -17.55 4.31 2.64
N ARG A 34 -17.56 2.96 2.69
CA ARG A 34 -18.24 2.23 3.76
C ARG A 34 -17.76 2.87 5.05
N THR A 35 -18.60 3.67 5.65
CA THR A 35 -18.42 4.11 7.02
C THR A 35 -18.52 2.85 7.86
N ALA A 36 -17.40 2.15 7.98
CA ALA A 36 -17.22 1.18 9.06
C ALA A 36 -17.50 1.91 10.36
N PRO A 37 -18.12 1.25 11.37
CA PRO A 37 -18.45 1.89 12.64
C PRO A 37 -17.21 2.63 13.15
N ARG A 38 -17.41 3.84 13.65
CA ARG A 38 -16.43 4.68 14.31
C ARG A 38 -15.79 3.86 15.46
N GLN A 39 -14.83 3.00 15.12
CA GLN A 39 -13.87 2.55 16.11
C GLN A 39 -13.10 3.81 16.51
N SER A 40 -13.09 4.08 17.78
CA SER A 40 -12.46 5.22 18.43
C SER A 40 -11.16 5.56 17.71
N ALA A 41 -10.95 6.84 17.41
CA ALA A 41 -9.90 7.35 16.54
C ALA A 41 -8.51 7.01 17.09
N SER A 42 -8.12 5.74 17.04
CA SER A 42 -6.76 5.30 17.29
C SER A 42 -5.89 5.99 16.24
N ARG A 43 -4.98 6.82 16.71
CA ARG A 43 -4.01 7.50 15.83
C ARG A 43 -2.97 6.53 15.27
N LYS A 44 -2.95 5.27 15.72
CA LYS A 44 -1.99 4.22 15.38
C LYS A 44 -2.70 2.89 15.14
N LEU A 45 -2.04 1.96 14.47
CA LEU A 45 -2.47 0.57 14.39
C LEU A 45 -2.41 -0.08 15.79
N SER A 46 -3.31 -1.01 16.07
CA SER A 46 -3.17 -1.85 17.25
C SER A 46 -1.92 -2.75 17.11
N THR A 47 -1.36 -3.20 18.22
CA THR A 47 -0.18 -4.09 18.23
C THR A 47 -0.41 -5.32 17.34
N ARG A 48 -1.60 -5.94 17.45
CA ARG A 48 -1.97 -7.10 16.62
C ARG A 48 -1.97 -6.76 15.11
N GLN A 49 -2.60 -5.64 14.72
CA GLN A 49 -2.66 -5.21 13.32
C GLN A 49 -1.27 -4.88 12.77
N LEU A 50 -0.43 -4.23 13.58
CA LEU A 50 0.94 -3.91 13.20
C LEU A 50 1.77 -5.17 12.99
N HIS A 51 1.72 -6.13 13.93
CA HIS A 51 2.42 -7.41 13.78
C HIS A 51 1.92 -8.18 12.56
N GLN A 52 0.62 -8.23 12.32
CA GLN A 52 0.03 -8.90 11.15
C GLN A 52 0.52 -8.28 9.84
N ALA A 53 0.55 -6.95 9.75
CA ALA A 53 1.05 -6.24 8.57
C ALA A 53 2.54 -6.48 8.35
N ILE A 54 3.38 -6.42 9.40
CA ILE A 54 4.83 -6.66 9.30
C ILE A 54 5.10 -8.12 8.91
N ALA A 55 4.45 -9.09 9.53
CA ALA A 55 4.61 -10.50 9.19
C ALA A 55 4.24 -10.79 7.73
N PHE A 56 3.16 -10.17 7.23
CA PHE A 56 2.78 -10.29 5.82
C PHE A 56 3.82 -9.65 4.89
N ILE A 57 4.37 -8.49 5.24
CA ILE A 57 5.45 -7.86 4.48
C ILE A 57 6.67 -8.79 4.41
N ASP A 58 7.12 -9.30 5.55
CA ASP A 58 8.33 -10.13 5.63
C ASP A 58 8.19 -11.45 4.87
N ALA A 59 7.00 -12.04 4.87
CA ALA A 59 6.70 -13.26 4.12
C ALA A 59 6.62 -13.04 2.60
N ASN A 60 6.40 -11.80 2.13
CA ASN A 60 6.11 -11.50 0.73
C ASN A 60 7.08 -10.48 0.10
N LEU A 61 8.29 -10.31 0.64
CA LEU A 61 9.25 -9.31 0.18
C LEU A 61 9.62 -9.43 -1.30
N GLY A 62 9.66 -10.66 -1.83
CA GLY A 62 9.98 -10.95 -3.23
C GLY A 62 8.83 -10.70 -4.22
N THR A 63 7.62 -10.41 -3.73
CA THR A 63 6.44 -10.22 -4.57
C THR A 63 6.05 -8.74 -4.69
N ASP A 64 5.06 -8.46 -5.55
CA ASP A 64 4.48 -7.12 -5.63
C ASP A 64 3.58 -6.84 -4.42
N LEU A 65 4.12 -6.11 -3.45
CA LEU A 65 3.44 -5.68 -2.25
C LEU A 65 2.71 -4.35 -2.48
N SER A 66 1.43 -4.42 -2.86
CA SER A 66 0.61 -3.23 -2.99
C SER A 66 0.06 -2.75 -1.64
N LEU A 67 -0.16 -1.43 -1.52
CA LEU A 67 -0.80 -0.84 -0.35
C LEU A 67 -2.20 -1.44 -0.11
N ALA A 68 -2.92 -1.81 -1.19
CA ALA A 68 -4.23 -2.42 -1.13
C ALA A 68 -4.18 -3.85 -0.54
N SER A 69 -3.16 -4.64 -0.89
CA SER A 69 -2.98 -5.99 -0.33
C SER A 69 -2.71 -5.93 1.17
N LEU A 70 -1.85 -5.02 1.61
CA LEU A 70 -1.53 -4.80 3.03
C LEU A 70 -2.74 -4.32 3.85
N ALA A 71 -3.51 -3.38 3.30
CA ALA A 71 -4.70 -2.87 3.96
C ALA A 71 -5.78 -3.94 4.15
N ARG A 72 -5.94 -4.84 3.16
CA ARG A 72 -6.85 -6.00 3.26
C ARG A 72 -6.50 -6.94 4.41
N GLN A 73 -5.22 -7.18 4.66
CA GLN A 73 -4.77 -8.04 5.77
C GLN A 73 -5.29 -7.59 7.14
N VAL A 74 -5.48 -6.29 7.31
CA VAL A 74 -5.95 -5.69 8.57
C VAL A 74 -7.37 -5.13 8.46
N SER A 75 -8.11 -5.49 7.41
CA SER A 75 -9.51 -5.09 7.16
C SER A 75 -9.73 -3.56 7.14
N MET A 76 -8.80 -2.83 6.51
CA MET A 76 -8.83 -1.36 6.42
C MET A 76 -8.85 -0.89 4.96
N SER A 77 -9.24 0.39 4.75
CA SER A 77 -9.01 1.04 3.47
C SER A 77 -7.52 1.36 3.29
N PRO A 78 -6.99 1.39 2.05
CA PRO A 78 -5.57 1.70 1.80
C PRO A 78 -5.12 3.04 2.38
N SER A 79 -5.94 4.07 2.28
CA SER A 79 -5.63 5.40 2.82
C SER A 79 -5.55 5.42 4.35
N THR A 80 -6.49 4.73 5.02
CA THR A 80 -6.50 4.59 6.48
C THR A 80 -5.28 3.81 6.94
N PHE A 81 -4.98 2.68 6.29
CA PHE A 81 -3.80 1.86 6.59
C PHE A 81 -2.51 2.67 6.45
N ALA A 82 -2.29 3.35 5.32
CA ALA A 82 -1.08 4.14 5.07
C ALA A 82 -0.84 5.19 6.17
N ARG A 83 -1.89 5.92 6.55
CA ARG A 83 -1.84 6.93 7.59
C ARG A 83 -1.51 6.34 8.96
N LEU A 84 -2.20 5.26 9.37
CA LEU A 84 -2.00 4.62 10.66
C LEU A 84 -0.67 3.88 10.74
N PHE A 85 -0.25 3.22 9.66
CA PHE A 85 1.05 2.55 9.56
C PHE A 85 2.19 3.57 9.74
N LYS A 86 2.15 4.68 8.99
CA LYS A 86 3.14 5.76 9.14
C LYS A 86 3.17 6.32 10.56
N ALA A 87 2.02 6.50 11.19
CA ALA A 87 1.94 6.97 12.57
C ALA A 87 2.46 5.94 13.60
N SER A 88 2.38 4.63 13.29
CA SER A 88 2.86 3.55 14.16
C SER A 88 4.36 3.31 14.04
N VAL A 89 4.89 3.35 12.81
CA VAL A 89 6.28 2.94 12.47
C VAL A 89 7.20 4.16 12.29
N GLY A 90 6.64 5.36 12.05
CA GLY A 90 7.40 6.57 11.75
C GLY A 90 7.86 6.69 10.29
N ALA A 91 7.56 5.69 9.44
CA ALA A 91 7.96 5.64 8.04
C ALA A 91 6.77 5.28 7.14
N THR A 92 6.81 5.68 5.86
CA THR A 92 5.81 5.24 4.90
C THR A 92 5.90 3.73 4.66
N THR A 93 4.80 3.10 4.28
CA THR A 93 4.75 1.68 3.96
C THR A 93 5.79 1.30 2.90
N HIS A 94 5.92 2.11 1.83
CA HIS A 94 6.92 1.89 0.78
C HIS A 94 8.36 1.97 1.32
N SER A 95 8.68 2.99 2.11
CA SER A 95 10.02 3.12 2.71
C SER A 95 10.34 1.97 3.68
N PHE A 96 9.34 1.49 4.41
CA PHE A 96 9.49 0.34 5.31
C PHE A 96 9.76 -0.95 4.53
N VAL A 97 8.95 -1.25 3.49
CA VAL A 97 9.14 -2.42 2.61
C VAL A 97 10.51 -2.37 1.96
N LEU A 98 10.92 -1.21 1.40
CA LEU A 98 12.24 -1.03 0.80
C LEU A 98 13.37 -1.34 1.82
N SER A 99 13.25 -0.83 3.05
CA SER A 99 14.23 -1.11 4.11
C SER A 99 14.34 -2.61 4.41
N ARG A 100 13.19 -3.32 4.51
CA ARG A 100 13.16 -4.76 4.76
C ARG A 100 13.76 -5.56 3.60
N ARG A 101 13.49 -5.18 2.35
CA ARG A 101 14.09 -5.77 1.15
C ARG A 101 15.61 -5.66 1.18
N LEU A 102 16.14 -4.48 1.51
CA LEU A 102 17.58 -4.25 1.57
C LEU A 102 18.22 -4.99 2.73
N GLN A 103 17.61 -5.06 3.91
CA GLN A 103 18.08 -5.90 5.03
C GLN A 103 18.15 -7.37 4.65
N ARG A 104 17.13 -7.90 3.95
CA ARG A 104 17.14 -9.27 3.44
C ARG A 104 18.25 -9.48 2.42
N ALA A 105 18.49 -8.51 1.53
CA ALA A 105 19.58 -8.56 0.57
C ALA A 105 20.95 -8.58 1.24
N GLU A 106 21.17 -7.81 2.30
CA GLU A 106 22.44 -7.84 3.08
C GLU A 106 22.77 -9.24 3.60
N ILE A 107 21.77 -9.98 4.07
CA ILE A 107 21.96 -11.38 4.51
C ILE A 107 22.34 -12.27 3.32
N LEU A 108 21.68 -12.10 2.17
CA LEU A 108 21.96 -12.91 0.98
C LEU A 108 23.30 -12.58 0.32
N LEU A 109 23.85 -11.39 0.55
CA LEU A 109 25.17 -10.99 0.05
C LEU A 109 26.34 -11.77 0.67
N ASN A 110 26.14 -12.43 1.81
CA ASN A 110 27.13 -13.29 2.45
C ASN A 110 27.24 -14.68 1.82
N GLY A 111 26.40 -15.01 0.83
CA GLY A 111 26.43 -16.27 0.10
C GLY A 111 26.83 -16.08 -1.35
N ASP A 112 26.86 -17.19 -2.12
CA ASP A 112 27.33 -17.24 -3.51
C ASP A 112 26.28 -16.81 -4.54
N THR A 113 25.07 -16.48 -4.10
CA THR A 113 23.96 -16.08 -4.98
C THR A 113 24.32 -14.83 -5.79
N SER A 114 24.09 -14.82 -7.10
CA SER A 114 24.40 -13.67 -7.95
C SER A 114 23.62 -12.41 -7.56
N LEU A 115 24.15 -11.22 -7.85
CA LEU A 115 23.47 -9.96 -7.53
C LEU A 115 22.13 -9.80 -8.26
N SER A 116 22.00 -10.37 -9.46
CA SER A 116 20.76 -10.39 -10.21
C SER A 116 19.70 -11.27 -9.56
N GLU A 117 20.09 -12.47 -9.11
CA GLU A 117 19.18 -13.36 -8.37
C GLU A 117 18.77 -12.76 -7.03
N ILE A 118 19.69 -12.16 -6.28
CA ILE A 118 19.36 -11.45 -5.04
C ILE A 118 18.34 -10.33 -5.32
N ALA A 119 18.57 -9.50 -6.36
CA ALA A 119 17.66 -8.44 -6.72
C ALA A 119 16.23 -8.96 -6.94
N LEU A 120 16.08 -10.03 -7.72
CA LEU A 120 14.78 -10.67 -7.98
C LEU A 120 14.20 -11.28 -6.71
N ALA A 121 14.97 -12.02 -5.94
CA ALA A 121 14.53 -12.67 -4.71
C ALA A 121 14.00 -11.69 -3.65
N VAL A 122 14.54 -10.48 -3.61
CA VAL A 122 14.05 -9.43 -2.70
C VAL A 122 13.05 -8.46 -3.35
N GLY A 123 12.56 -8.76 -4.57
CA GLY A 123 11.46 -8.06 -5.22
C GLY A 123 11.83 -6.78 -5.96
N PHE A 124 13.06 -6.65 -6.47
CA PHE A 124 13.42 -5.60 -7.42
C PHE A 124 13.25 -6.08 -8.85
N ALA A 125 12.80 -5.19 -9.73
CA ALA A 125 12.61 -5.49 -11.15
C ALA A 125 13.93 -5.69 -11.92
N SER A 126 15.05 -5.17 -11.40
CA SER A 126 16.38 -5.31 -12.03
C SER A 126 17.51 -5.14 -11.02
N GLN A 127 18.67 -5.72 -11.34
CA GLN A 127 19.91 -5.55 -10.59
C GLN A 127 20.36 -4.08 -10.50
N SER A 128 20.15 -3.30 -11.54
CA SER A 128 20.51 -1.88 -11.58
C SER A 128 19.70 -1.09 -10.56
N HIS A 129 18.38 -1.30 -10.53
CA HIS A 129 17.49 -0.65 -9.57
C HIS A 129 17.83 -1.07 -8.12
N PHE A 130 18.10 -2.35 -7.89
CA PHE A 130 18.57 -2.85 -6.60
C PHE A 130 19.87 -2.17 -6.17
N THR A 131 20.90 -2.15 -7.04
CA THR A 131 22.22 -1.57 -6.76
C THR A 131 22.11 -0.09 -6.38
N GLU A 132 21.31 0.68 -7.11
CA GLU A 132 21.10 2.10 -6.84
C GLU A 132 20.37 2.32 -5.50
N ALA A 133 19.29 1.57 -5.24
CA ALA A 133 18.55 1.64 -3.98
C ALA A 133 19.43 1.25 -2.78
N PHE A 134 20.22 0.20 -2.93
CA PHE A 134 21.15 -0.29 -1.90
C PHE A 134 22.22 0.76 -1.59
N ARG A 135 22.87 1.31 -2.65
CA ARG A 135 23.90 2.36 -2.50
C ARG A 135 23.34 3.61 -1.82
N ARG A 136 22.15 4.03 -2.22
CA ARG A 136 21.47 5.20 -1.63
C ARG A 136 21.17 5.02 -0.13
N ARG A 137 20.87 3.79 0.28
CA ARG A 137 20.54 3.48 1.67
C ARG A 137 21.76 3.24 2.56
N THR A 138 22.78 2.53 2.05
CA THR A 138 23.95 2.04 2.83
C THR A 138 25.23 2.85 2.59
N GLY A 139 25.26 3.70 1.54
CA GLY A 139 26.45 4.42 1.10
C GLY A 139 27.43 3.55 0.32
N ARG A 140 27.17 2.23 0.15
CA ARG A 140 28.06 1.27 -0.51
C ARG A 140 27.31 0.48 -1.58
N THR A 141 28.03 -0.05 -2.57
CA THR A 141 27.43 -0.96 -3.55
C THR A 141 27.36 -2.39 -3.01
N PRO A 142 26.36 -3.20 -3.44
CA PRO A 142 26.27 -4.62 -3.06
C PRO A 142 27.55 -5.40 -3.34
N SER A 143 28.20 -5.18 -4.50
CA SER A 143 29.45 -5.83 -4.86
C SER A 143 30.61 -5.50 -3.89
N ARG A 144 30.62 -4.28 -3.35
CA ARG A 144 31.63 -3.89 -2.36
C ARG A 144 31.40 -4.56 -1.02
N VAL A 145 30.14 -4.67 -0.60
CA VAL A 145 29.76 -5.36 0.65
C VAL A 145 30.14 -6.83 0.56
N ARG A 146 29.81 -7.52 -0.54
CA ARG A 146 30.20 -8.92 -0.76
C ARG A 146 31.71 -9.14 -0.63
N ARG A 147 32.52 -8.37 -1.37
CA ARG A 147 33.98 -8.50 -1.30
C ARG A 147 34.56 -8.29 0.10
N GLN A 148 33.89 -7.50 0.94
CA GLN A 148 34.29 -7.30 2.33
C GLN A 148 33.94 -8.51 3.20
N ALA A 149 32.77 -9.14 2.95
CA ALA A 149 32.39 -10.38 3.62
C ALA A 149 33.37 -11.51 3.30
N ASP A 150 33.77 -11.67 2.03
CA ASP A 150 34.72 -12.68 1.55
C ASP A 150 36.16 -12.45 2.09
N ALA A 151 36.52 -11.20 2.42
CA ALA A 151 37.82 -10.81 2.91
C ALA A 151 37.98 -10.93 4.44
N THR A 152 36.92 -11.27 5.17
CA THR A 152 36.97 -11.47 6.63
C THR A 152 36.97 -12.99 6.90
N PRO A 153 38.15 -13.66 7.13
CA PRO A 153 38.16 -15.05 7.52
C PRO A 153 37.51 -15.23 8.89
N PRO A 154 36.98 -16.44 9.18
CA PRO A 154 36.34 -16.80 10.45
C PRO A 154 37.26 -16.67 11.65
#